data_1d94d1f85d4b27a0e314e84760df4014
#
_entry.id   1d94d1f85d4b27a0e314e84760df4014
#
_cell.length_a   1.000
_cell.length_b   1.000
_cell.length_c   1.000
_cell.angle_alpha   90.00
_cell.angle_beta   90.00
_cell.angle_gamma   90.00
#
_symmetry.space_group_name_H-M   'P 1'
#
loop_
_entity.id
_entity.type
_entity.pdbx_description
1 polymer ?
#
loop_
_entity_poly.entity_id
_entity_poly.type
_entity_poly.pdbx_seq_one_letter_code
_entity_poly.pdbx_strand_id
1 'polypeptide(L)'
;MPGSTTTAALERAVHRYRSAPLLARWSAHGRAFLADLAVVEAYVPRRGFVVDLGCRDGLFANLLVEASAQRRVLGIDSDARRIAIARGTVAGRDTLRFETGDIVSVPPPRCDAITMVDVLYLLSPADQERVLRNAATALAGGAPLIVRGQERRIDARYALTYAQELVAIGLGLTRSRRRRVHFPTRDEAVAMFERAGFRLDVVEQQARPYTDVLYLARRSPGPRAE
;
A
#
# COMPACT_ATOMS: atom_id res chain seq x y z
N MET A 1 -1.72 -8.69 18.15
CA MET A 1 -0.25 -8.49 18.24
C MET A 1 0.36 -9.09 17.00
N PRO A 2 1.14 -8.35 16.18
CA PRO A 2 1.90 -8.97 15.12
C PRO A 2 2.85 -10.01 15.73
N GLY A 3 2.93 -11.19 15.12
CA GLY A 3 3.76 -12.28 15.63
C GLY A 3 5.25 -11.92 15.62
N SER A 4 6.05 -12.50 16.49
CA SER A 4 7.51 -12.27 16.59
C SER A 4 8.24 -12.44 15.24
N THR A 5 7.73 -13.30 14.39
CA THR A 5 8.24 -13.57 13.02
C THR A 5 8.11 -12.35 12.09
N THR A 6 7.02 -11.60 12.15
CA THR A 6 6.81 -10.44 11.30
C THR A 6 7.66 -9.25 11.75
N THR A 7 7.89 -9.10 13.05
CA THR A 7 8.80 -8.07 13.59
C THR A 7 10.24 -8.30 13.11
N ALA A 8 10.74 -9.53 13.22
CA ALA A 8 12.06 -9.90 12.71
C ALA A 8 12.18 -9.74 11.18
N ALA A 9 11.10 -10.00 10.43
CA ALA A 9 11.06 -9.75 8.99
C ALA A 9 11.13 -8.26 8.66
N LEU A 10 10.49 -7.40 9.45
CA LEU A 10 10.55 -5.95 9.28
C LEU A 10 11.96 -5.40 9.54
N GLU A 11 12.65 -5.88 10.57
CA GLU A 11 14.05 -5.54 10.84
C GLU A 11 14.96 -5.93 9.67
N ARG A 12 14.80 -7.13 9.11
CA ARG A 12 15.54 -7.55 7.92
C ARG A 12 15.24 -6.68 6.71
N ALA A 13 13.97 -6.31 6.50
CA ALA A 13 13.56 -5.41 5.42
C ALA A 13 14.22 -4.04 5.55
N VAL A 14 14.22 -3.44 6.74
CA VAL A 14 14.89 -2.17 7.03
C VAL A 14 16.40 -2.28 6.81
N HIS A 15 17.03 -3.38 7.23
CA HIS A 15 18.47 -3.60 7.06
C HIS A 15 18.91 -3.58 5.58
N ARG A 16 18.02 -3.89 4.64
CA ARG A 16 18.28 -3.81 3.19
C ARG A 16 18.65 -2.41 2.71
N TYR A 17 18.26 -1.38 3.47
CA TYR A 17 18.54 0.03 3.15
C TYR A 17 19.90 0.52 3.65
N ARG A 18 20.73 -0.34 4.28
CA ARG A 18 22.04 0.05 4.85
C ARG A 18 22.97 0.78 3.87
N SER A 19 22.90 0.42 2.57
CA SER A 19 23.70 1.03 1.50
C SER A 19 22.95 2.14 0.73
N ALA A 20 21.70 2.44 1.11
CA ALA A 20 20.92 3.50 0.48
C ALA A 20 21.36 4.89 0.99
N PRO A 21 21.03 5.97 0.25
CA PRO A 21 21.25 7.33 0.72
C PRO A 21 20.67 7.58 2.12
N LEU A 22 21.33 8.41 2.94
CA LEU A 22 20.93 8.66 4.34
C LEU A 22 19.45 8.97 4.49
N LEU A 23 18.90 9.84 3.64
CA LEU A 23 17.49 10.22 3.69
C LEU A 23 16.54 9.00 3.45
N ALA A 24 16.90 8.10 2.55
CA ALA A 24 16.13 6.87 2.30
C ALA A 24 16.20 5.91 3.50
N ARG A 25 17.35 5.81 4.15
CA ARG A 25 17.52 5.02 5.39
C ARG A 25 16.65 5.56 6.51
N TRP A 26 16.67 6.87 6.76
CA TRP A 26 15.83 7.53 7.76
C TRP A 26 14.33 7.35 7.44
N SER A 27 13.96 7.51 6.17
CA SER A 27 12.58 7.28 5.71
C SER A 27 12.12 5.83 5.97
N ALA A 28 12.97 4.84 5.69
CA ALA A 28 12.66 3.43 5.93
C ALA A 28 12.44 3.14 7.42
N HIS A 29 13.32 3.63 8.30
CA HIS A 29 13.19 3.47 9.76
C HIS A 29 11.93 4.18 10.29
N GLY A 30 11.68 5.42 9.89
CA GLY A 30 10.51 6.18 10.31
C GLY A 30 9.20 5.50 9.90
N ARG A 31 9.12 5.00 8.67
CA ARG A 31 7.93 4.29 8.18
C ARG A 31 7.74 2.93 8.85
N ALA A 32 8.80 2.18 9.09
CA ALA A 32 8.72 0.92 9.83
C ALA A 32 8.10 1.13 11.21
N PHE A 33 8.44 2.24 11.87
CA PHE A 33 7.92 2.60 13.18
C PHE A 33 6.48 3.18 13.13
N LEU A 34 6.21 4.08 12.16
CA LEU A 34 4.97 4.85 12.11
C LEU A 34 3.82 4.15 11.36
N ALA A 35 4.12 3.34 10.35
CA ALA A 35 3.10 2.85 9.43
C ALA A 35 2.45 1.52 9.83
N ASP A 36 2.90 0.88 10.91
CA ASP A 36 2.39 -0.42 11.37
C ASP A 36 2.28 -1.49 10.26
N LEU A 37 3.33 -1.53 9.43
CA LEU A 37 3.39 -2.38 8.24
C LEU A 37 3.22 -3.87 8.56
N ALA A 38 3.58 -4.28 9.78
CA ALA A 38 3.42 -5.65 10.25
C ALA A 38 1.94 -6.05 10.38
N VAL A 39 1.06 -5.12 10.76
CA VAL A 39 -0.39 -5.37 10.78
C VAL A 39 -0.93 -5.58 9.38
N VAL A 40 -0.52 -4.74 8.42
CA VAL A 40 -0.93 -4.89 7.00
C VAL A 40 -0.44 -6.22 6.42
N GLU A 41 0.82 -6.58 6.70
CA GLU A 41 1.44 -7.84 6.25
C GLU A 41 0.64 -9.08 6.66
N ALA A 42 0.07 -9.08 7.86
CA ALA A 42 -0.70 -10.21 8.40
C ALA A 42 -1.93 -10.58 7.54
N TYR A 43 -2.47 -9.65 6.78
CA TYR A 43 -3.61 -9.88 5.88
C TYR A 43 -3.21 -10.29 4.46
N VAL A 44 -1.92 -10.19 4.11
CA VAL A 44 -1.45 -10.59 2.78
C VAL A 44 -1.22 -12.10 2.71
N PRO A 45 -1.73 -12.81 1.70
CA PRO A 45 -1.51 -14.26 1.55
C PRO A 45 -0.03 -14.62 1.68
N ARG A 46 0.29 -15.71 2.37
CA ARG A 46 1.68 -16.13 2.63
C ARG A 46 2.40 -16.68 1.39
N ARG A 47 1.70 -16.89 0.29
CA ARG A 47 2.22 -17.44 -0.98
C ARG A 47 1.56 -16.80 -2.18
N GLY A 48 2.17 -16.93 -3.35
CA GLY A 48 1.64 -16.42 -4.61
C GLY A 48 2.30 -15.13 -5.07
N PHE A 49 1.77 -14.56 -6.12
CA PHE A 49 2.25 -13.33 -6.73
C PHE A 49 1.48 -12.11 -6.19
N VAL A 50 2.19 -11.21 -5.52
CA VAL A 50 1.64 -10.00 -4.91
C VAL A 50 2.12 -8.78 -5.69
N VAL A 51 1.22 -7.84 -5.99
CA VAL A 51 1.57 -6.54 -6.57
C VAL A 51 1.35 -5.44 -5.54
N ASP A 52 2.41 -4.68 -5.25
CA ASP A 52 2.40 -3.54 -4.32
C ASP A 52 2.33 -2.23 -5.12
N LEU A 53 1.14 -1.63 -5.19
CA LEU A 53 0.87 -0.42 -5.97
C LEU A 53 1.17 0.84 -5.13
N GLY A 54 2.02 1.73 -5.66
CA GLY A 54 2.53 2.88 -4.94
C GLY A 54 3.59 2.47 -3.91
N CYS A 55 4.46 1.52 -4.28
CA CYS A 55 5.42 0.89 -3.37
C CYS A 55 6.50 1.83 -2.83
N ARG A 56 6.61 3.05 -3.37
CA ARG A 56 7.63 4.05 -3.00
C ARG A 56 9.05 3.48 -3.16
N ASP A 57 9.84 3.56 -2.10
CA ASP A 57 11.20 3.02 -1.99
C ASP A 57 11.25 1.51 -1.67
N GLY A 58 10.08 0.82 -1.67
CA GLY A 58 9.97 -0.63 -1.64
C GLY A 58 10.02 -1.28 -0.26
N LEU A 59 9.86 -0.52 0.85
CA LEU A 59 9.96 -1.10 2.21
C LEU A 59 8.92 -2.18 2.47
N PHE A 60 7.65 -1.94 2.10
CA PHE A 60 6.60 -2.92 2.33
C PHE A 60 6.78 -4.16 1.45
N ALA A 61 7.14 -3.99 0.18
CA ALA A 61 7.46 -5.10 -0.72
C ALA A 61 8.63 -5.95 -0.19
N ASN A 62 9.67 -5.34 0.39
CA ASN A 62 10.76 -6.05 1.08
C ASN A 62 10.23 -6.83 2.29
N LEU A 63 9.39 -6.21 3.14
CA LEU A 63 8.76 -6.90 4.27
C LEU A 63 7.99 -8.15 3.82
N LEU A 64 7.21 -8.05 2.73
CA LEU A 64 6.42 -9.17 2.21
C LEU A 64 7.28 -10.40 1.87
N VAL A 65 8.42 -10.21 1.18
CA VAL A 65 9.32 -11.33 0.84
C VAL A 65 10.17 -11.80 2.02
N GLU A 66 10.49 -10.91 2.99
CA GLU A 66 11.16 -11.31 4.23
C GLU A 66 10.26 -12.12 5.17
N ALA A 67 8.97 -11.85 5.15
CA ALA A 67 7.98 -12.54 5.97
C ALA A 67 7.59 -13.91 5.39
N SER A 68 7.73 -14.13 4.08
CA SER A 68 7.47 -15.42 3.46
C SER A 68 8.26 -15.62 2.15
N ALA A 69 9.09 -16.65 2.10
CA ALA A 69 9.84 -17.04 0.91
C ALA A 69 8.95 -17.59 -0.24
N GLN A 70 7.68 -17.89 0.02
CA GLN A 70 6.74 -18.39 -0.99
C GLN A 70 6.05 -17.26 -1.76
N ARG A 71 6.31 -15.99 -1.41
CA ARG A 71 5.80 -14.84 -2.15
C ARG A 71 6.75 -14.43 -3.28
N ARG A 72 6.17 -14.06 -4.41
CA ARG A 72 6.82 -13.22 -5.42
C ARG A 72 6.17 -11.86 -5.38
N VAL A 73 6.95 -10.79 -5.38
CA VAL A 73 6.43 -9.42 -5.22
C VAL A 73 6.91 -8.54 -6.36
N LEU A 74 5.98 -7.79 -6.95
CA LEU A 74 6.24 -6.69 -7.87
C LEU A 74 5.81 -5.38 -7.20
N GLY A 75 6.74 -4.47 -6.94
CA GLY A 75 6.44 -3.12 -6.51
C GLY A 75 6.38 -2.17 -7.71
N ILE A 76 5.33 -1.35 -7.78
CA ILE A 76 5.15 -0.34 -8.85
C ILE A 76 5.00 1.03 -8.21
N ASP A 77 5.77 2.02 -8.69
CA ASP A 77 5.64 3.42 -8.28
C ASP A 77 5.98 4.35 -9.46
N SER A 78 5.35 5.50 -9.53
CA SER A 78 5.59 6.49 -10.58
C SER A 78 6.89 7.28 -10.41
N ASP A 79 7.52 7.25 -9.23
CA ASP A 79 8.76 7.95 -8.96
C ASP A 79 9.98 7.08 -9.27
N ALA A 80 10.59 7.30 -10.43
CA ALA A 80 11.77 6.58 -10.89
C ALA A 80 12.95 6.67 -9.89
N ARG A 81 13.08 7.77 -9.13
CA ARG A 81 14.16 7.91 -8.12
C ARG A 81 13.94 6.96 -6.95
N ARG A 82 12.69 6.80 -6.50
CA ARG A 82 12.32 5.85 -5.45
C ARG A 82 12.48 4.42 -5.92
N ILE A 83 12.08 4.13 -7.15
CA ILE A 83 12.28 2.81 -7.75
C ILE A 83 13.77 2.47 -7.89
N ALA A 84 14.64 3.44 -8.20
CA ALA A 84 16.08 3.22 -8.21
C ALA A 84 16.60 2.81 -6.81
N ILE A 85 16.13 3.45 -5.74
CA ILE A 85 16.44 3.06 -4.35
C ILE A 85 15.91 1.65 -4.07
N ALA A 86 14.65 1.36 -4.40
CA ALA A 86 14.02 0.07 -4.19
C ALA A 86 14.79 -1.06 -4.90
N ARG A 87 15.20 -0.85 -6.15
CA ARG A 87 16.05 -1.81 -6.90
C ARG A 87 17.37 -2.09 -6.22
N GLY A 88 17.97 -1.11 -5.54
CA GLY A 88 19.19 -1.29 -4.75
C GLY A 88 19.02 -2.24 -3.56
N THR A 89 17.78 -2.52 -3.11
CA THR A 89 17.49 -3.44 -1.99
C THR A 89 17.29 -4.89 -2.41
N VAL A 90 17.19 -5.17 -3.72
CA VAL A 90 16.82 -6.50 -4.27
C VAL A 90 17.96 -7.52 -4.16
N ALA A 91 19.21 -7.08 -4.08
CA ALA A 91 20.42 -7.90 -4.22
C ALA A 91 20.25 -9.39 -3.81
N GLY A 92 20.43 -10.29 -4.78
CA GLY A 92 20.36 -11.73 -4.57
C GLY A 92 18.95 -12.35 -4.49
N ARG A 93 17.89 -11.66 -5.01
CA ARG A 93 16.52 -12.17 -4.96
C ARG A 93 15.80 -12.06 -6.29
N ASP A 94 15.38 -13.21 -6.82
CA ASP A 94 14.54 -13.31 -8.01
C ASP A 94 13.04 -13.14 -7.71
N THR A 95 12.68 -13.20 -6.42
CA THR A 95 11.27 -13.11 -5.96
C THR A 95 10.75 -11.69 -5.76
N LEU A 96 11.62 -10.67 -5.87
CA LEU A 96 11.28 -9.26 -5.68
C LEU A 96 11.72 -8.43 -6.89
N ARG A 97 10.78 -7.68 -7.48
CA ARG A 97 11.06 -6.77 -8.60
C ARG A 97 10.41 -5.42 -8.38
N PHE A 98 10.98 -4.38 -8.99
CA PHE A 98 10.45 -3.02 -8.93
C PHE A 98 10.41 -2.39 -10.31
N GLU A 99 9.27 -1.79 -10.64
CA GLU A 99 9.02 -1.15 -11.93
C GLU A 99 8.52 0.28 -11.75
N THR A 100 8.99 1.17 -12.63
CA THR A 100 8.46 2.52 -12.71
C THR A 100 7.18 2.49 -13.54
N GLY A 101 6.06 2.91 -12.97
CA GLY A 101 4.78 2.91 -13.66
C GLY A 101 3.75 3.76 -12.96
N ASP A 102 2.84 4.32 -13.75
CA ASP A 102 1.69 5.06 -13.23
C ASP A 102 0.51 4.10 -13.03
N ILE A 103 0.19 3.83 -11.78
CA ILE A 103 -0.87 2.90 -11.36
C ILE A 103 -2.28 3.31 -11.84
N VAL A 104 -2.47 4.58 -12.19
CA VAL A 104 -3.73 5.09 -12.72
C VAL A 104 -3.90 4.71 -14.19
N SER A 105 -2.81 4.82 -14.97
CA SER A 105 -2.83 4.67 -16.43
C SER A 105 -2.58 3.23 -16.88
N VAL A 106 -1.81 2.46 -16.10
CA VAL A 106 -1.40 1.10 -16.46
C VAL A 106 -1.99 0.09 -15.47
N PRO A 107 -2.88 -0.81 -15.93
CA PRO A 107 -3.36 -1.88 -15.09
C PRO A 107 -2.21 -2.79 -14.61
N PRO A 108 -2.24 -3.26 -13.35
CA PRO A 108 -1.26 -4.23 -12.87
C PRO A 108 -1.43 -5.58 -13.59
N PRO A 109 -0.38 -6.42 -13.63
CA PRO A 109 -0.49 -7.78 -14.15
C PRO A 109 -1.42 -8.64 -13.28
N ARG A 110 -1.93 -9.76 -13.85
CA ARG A 110 -2.73 -10.73 -13.07
C ARG A 110 -1.94 -11.24 -11.88
N CYS A 111 -2.58 -11.26 -10.71
CA CYS A 111 -1.91 -11.57 -9.44
C CYS A 111 -2.87 -12.20 -8.42
N ASP A 112 -2.27 -12.76 -7.35
CA ASP A 112 -2.95 -13.44 -6.26
C ASP A 112 -3.30 -12.50 -5.09
N ALA A 113 -2.72 -11.30 -5.06
CA ALA A 113 -3.08 -10.24 -4.13
C ALA A 113 -2.56 -8.88 -4.63
N ILE A 114 -3.25 -7.81 -4.26
CA ILE A 114 -2.77 -6.43 -4.45
C ILE A 114 -2.71 -5.72 -3.10
N THR A 115 -1.66 -4.95 -2.89
CA THR A 115 -1.51 -4.06 -1.73
C THR A 115 -1.38 -2.61 -2.17
N MET A 116 -1.96 -1.69 -1.39
CA MET A 116 -1.81 -0.25 -1.52
C MET A 116 -1.62 0.34 -0.12
N VAL A 117 -0.41 0.81 0.19
CA VAL A 117 -0.08 1.34 1.52
C VAL A 117 0.18 2.83 1.41
N ASP A 118 -0.72 3.64 1.97
CA ASP A 118 -0.63 5.09 2.03
C ASP A 118 -0.49 5.78 0.66
N VAL A 119 -1.23 5.31 -0.33
CA VAL A 119 -1.16 5.85 -1.70
C VAL A 119 -2.51 6.27 -2.26
N LEU A 120 -3.60 5.56 -1.96
CA LEU A 120 -4.90 5.78 -2.61
C LEU A 120 -5.41 7.20 -2.42
N TYR A 121 -5.32 7.76 -1.21
CA TYR A 121 -5.77 9.12 -0.89
C TYR A 121 -4.94 10.25 -1.53
N LEU A 122 -3.79 9.93 -2.15
CA LEU A 122 -2.97 10.88 -2.91
C LEU A 122 -3.51 11.11 -4.33
N LEU A 123 -4.46 10.29 -4.76
CA LEU A 123 -5.10 10.34 -6.07
C LEU A 123 -6.39 11.15 -6.01
N SER A 124 -6.81 11.68 -7.16
CA SER A 124 -8.13 12.28 -7.29
C SER A 124 -9.23 11.22 -7.12
N PRO A 125 -10.47 11.57 -6.72
CA PRO A 125 -11.56 10.59 -6.59
C PRO A 125 -11.78 9.76 -7.86
N ALA A 126 -11.70 10.37 -9.03
CA ALA A 126 -11.82 9.66 -10.31
C ALA A 126 -10.65 8.68 -10.57
N ASP A 127 -9.43 9.07 -10.17
CA ASP A 127 -8.26 8.21 -10.29
C ASP A 127 -8.29 7.07 -9.27
N GLN A 128 -8.80 7.31 -8.05
CA GLN A 128 -9.03 6.27 -7.04
C GLN A 128 -9.95 5.17 -7.60
N GLU A 129 -11.09 5.55 -8.17
CA GLU A 129 -12.01 4.59 -8.78
C GLU A 129 -11.38 3.84 -9.96
N ARG A 130 -10.58 4.53 -10.78
CA ARG A 130 -9.89 3.90 -11.92
C ARG A 130 -8.88 2.85 -11.45
N VAL A 131 -8.06 3.17 -10.45
CA VAL A 131 -7.09 2.24 -9.86
C VAL A 131 -7.78 1.03 -9.26
N LEU A 132 -8.89 1.22 -8.54
CA LEU A 132 -9.66 0.12 -7.97
C LEU A 132 -10.26 -0.78 -9.06
N ARG A 133 -10.80 -0.23 -10.14
CA ARG A 133 -11.28 -1.03 -11.29
C ARG A 133 -10.15 -1.81 -11.96
N ASN A 134 -8.99 -1.19 -12.15
CA ASN A 134 -7.81 -1.87 -12.68
C ASN A 134 -7.37 -3.02 -11.77
N ALA A 135 -7.38 -2.80 -10.44
CA ALA A 135 -7.10 -3.84 -9.47
C ALA A 135 -8.10 -5.00 -9.54
N ALA A 136 -9.40 -4.71 -9.69
CA ALA A 136 -10.45 -5.73 -9.81
C ALA A 136 -10.26 -6.63 -11.03
N THR A 137 -9.76 -6.09 -12.16
CA THR A 137 -9.51 -6.88 -13.37
C THR A 137 -8.25 -7.75 -13.26
N ALA A 138 -7.25 -7.30 -12.50
CA ALA A 138 -5.97 -7.99 -12.33
C ALA A 138 -6.02 -9.11 -11.29
N LEU A 139 -6.87 -9.00 -10.28
CA LEU A 139 -6.98 -9.99 -9.22
C LEU A 139 -7.63 -11.28 -9.71
N ALA A 140 -7.02 -12.41 -9.34
CA ALA A 140 -7.62 -13.73 -9.50
C ALA A 140 -8.93 -13.83 -8.69
N GLY A 141 -9.82 -14.74 -9.05
CA GLY A 141 -11.12 -14.89 -8.35
C GLY A 141 -10.93 -15.12 -6.84
N GLY A 142 -11.57 -14.28 -6.02
CA GLY A 142 -11.45 -14.35 -4.56
C GLY A 142 -10.16 -13.81 -3.95
N ALA A 143 -9.21 -13.38 -4.78
CA ALA A 143 -7.95 -12.79 -4.32
C ALA A 143 -8.19 -11.44 -3.62
N PRO A 144 -7.45 -11.13 -2.54
CA PRO A 144 -7.67 -9.92 -1.76
C PRO A 144 -6.97 -8.69 -2.38
N LEU A 145 -7.64 -7.55 -2.24
CA LEU A 145 -7.05 -6.22 -2.31
C LEU A 145 -6.96 -5.69 -0.88
N ILE A 146 -5.75 -5.34 -0.44
CA ILE A 146 -5.48 -4.82 0.90
C ILE A 146 -5.03 -3.36 0.76
N VAL A 147 -5.82 -2.43 1.28
CA VAL A 147 -5.53 -1.00 1.19
C VAL A 147 -5.42 -0.41 2.58
N ARG A 148 -4.23 0.09 2.93
CA ARG A 148 -4.08 0.95 4.10
C ARG A 148 -4.22 2.39 3.66
N GLY A 149 -5.06 3.13 4.38
CA GLY A 149 -5.32 4.53 4.11
C GLY A 149 -5.81 5.27 5.35
N GLN A 150 -6.43 6.41 5.09
CA GLN A 150 -6.94 7.28 6.15
C GLN A 150 -8.36 7.71 5.78
N GLU A 151 -9.22 7.85 6.79
CA GLU A 151 -10.58 8.33 6.64
C GLU A 151 -10.71 9.79 7.07
N ARG A 152 -11.58 10.52 6.38
CA ARG A 152 -12.00 11.86 6.82
C ARG A 152 -12.96 11.71 7.99
N ARG A 153 -12.53 12.20 9.15
CA ARG A 153 -13.33 12.23 10.38
C ARG A 153 -13.41 13.67 10.88
N ILE A 154 -14.49 14.01 11.59
CA ILE A 154 -14.65 15.33 12.22
C ILE A 154 -14.10 15.23 13.65
N ASP A 155 -12.79 15.07 13.79
CA ASP A 155 -12.11 15.02 15.08
C ASP A 155 -10.68 15.64 15.00
N ALA A 156 -10.07 15.87 16.17
CA ALA A 156 -8.73 16.45 16.26
C ALA A 156 -7.65 15.57 15.61
N ARG A 157 -7.86 14.25 15.56
CA ARG A 157 -6.96 13.30 14.92
C ARG A 157 -6.90 13.53 13.41
N TYR A 158 -8.05 13.80 12.79
CA TYR A 158 -8.12 14.13 11.37
C TYR A 158 -7.34 15.41 11.05
N ALA A 159 -7.51 16.48 11.88
CA ALA A 159 -6.77 17.72 11.68
C ALA A 159 -5.25 17.51 11.74
N LEU A 160 -4.77 16.69 12.69
CA LEU A 160 -3.35 16.33 12.81
C LEU A 160 -2.86 15.54 11.60
N THR A 161 -3.61 14.54 11.17
CA THR A 161 -3.31 13.71 10.00
C THR A 161 -3.23 14.56 8.74
N TYR A 162 -4.20 15.44 8.52
CA TYR A 162 -4.24 16.31 7.34
C TYR A 162 -3.06 17.28 7.31
N ALA A 163 -2.74 17.90 8.46
CA ALA A 163 -1.60 18.80 8.57
C ALA A 163 -0.27 18.07 8.29
N GLN A 164 -0.09 16.87 8.83
CA GLN A 164 1.11 16.06 8.59
C GLN A 164 1.30 15.72 7.12
N GLU A 165 0.23 15.31 6.41
CA GLU A 165 0.32 14.99 4.98
C GLU A 165 0.62 16.22 4.14
N LEU A 166 0.04 17.38 4.46
CA LEU A 166 0.38 18.64 3.77
C LEU A 166 1.85 19.02 3.96
N VAL A 167 2.39 18.86 5.17
CA VAL A 167 3.82 19.10 5.44
C VAL A 167 4.68 18.10 4.65
N ALA A 168 4.34 16.82 4.64
CA ALA A 168 5.07 15.80 3.90
C ALA A 168 5.09 16.07 2.38
N ILE A 169 3.95 16.54 1.83
CA ILE A 169 3.86 16.97 0.43
C ILE A 169 4.70 18.24 0.18
N GLY A 170 4.61 19.21 1.09
CA GLY A 170 5.37 20.48 1.01
C GLY A 170 6.88 20.28 1.02
N LEU A 171 7.36 19.33 1.83
CA LEU A 171 8.77 18.94 1.91
C LEU A 171 9.21 17.97 0.79
N GLY A 172 8.32 17.59 -0.12
CA GLY A 172 8.63 16.65 -1.20
C GLY A 172 8.82 15.20 -0.75
N LEU A 173 8.48 14.88 0.51
CA LEU A 173 8.56 13.53 1.06
C LEU A 173 7.45 12.62 0.51
N THR A 174 6.33 13.21 0.11
CA THR A 174 5.20 12.54 -0.53
C THR A 174 4.83 13.28 -1.81
N ARG A 175 4.68 12.57 -2.93
CA ARG A 175 4.22 13.15 -4.18
C ARG A 175 2.72 12.90 -4.36
N SER A 176 1.95 13.99 -4.41
CA SER A 176 0.57 14.00 -4.91
C SER A 176 0.56 14.74 -6.25
N ARG A 177 -0.14 14.21 -7.27
CA ARG A 177 -0.25 14.85 -8.60
C ARG A 177 -0.74 16.30 -8.55
N ARG A 178 -1.54 16.65 -7.54
CA ARG A 178 -2.15 17.98 -7.39
C ARG A 178 -1.83 18.66 -6.07
N ARG A 179 -0.85 18.17 -5.29
CA ARG A 179 -0.56 18.66 -3.93
C ARG A 179 -1.79 18.69 -2.99
N ARG A 180 -2.76 17.82 -3.23
CA ARG A 180 -3.98 17.67 -2.43
C ARG A 180 -4.14 16.21 -2.02
N VAL A 181 -4.69 15.99 -0.85
CA VAL A 181 -5.09 14.67 -0.35
C VAL A 181 -6.62 14.57 -0.38
N HIS A 182 -7.13 13.40 -0.70
CA HIS A 182 -8.55 13.11 -0.80
C HIS A 182 -8.89 11.93 0.10
N PHE A 183 -9.14 12.24 1.37
CA PHE A 183 -9.58 11.25 2.34
C PHE A 183 -11.08 11.03 2.19
N PRO A 184 -11.54 9.83 1.86
CA PRO A 184 -12.97 9.51 1.85
C PRO A 184 -13.50 9.44 3.28
N THR A 185 -14.80 9.68 3.46
CA THR A 185 -15.52 9.16 4.62
C THR A 185 -15.67 7.65 4.49
N ARG A 186 -16.10 6.95 5.56
CA ARG A 186 -16.35 5.52 5.51
C ARG A 186 -17.35 5.14 4.42
N ASP A 187 -18.48 5.85 4.36
CA ASP A 187 -19.54 5.56 3.40
C ASP A 187 -19.08 5.83 1.95
N GLU A 188 -18.32 6.92 1.74
CA GLU A 188 -17.71 7.21 0.45
C GLU A 188 -16.72 6.12 0.02
N ALA A 189 -15.92 5.59 0.96
CA ALA A 189 -14.99 4.50 0.69
C ALA A 189 -15.76 3.22 0.34
N VAL A 190 -16.73 2.81 1.14
CA VAL A 190 -17.56 1.62 0.87
C VAL A 190 -18.18 1.72 -0.51
N ALA A 191 -18.87 2.82 -0.82
CA ALA A 191 -19.50 3.02 -2.12
C ALA A 191 -18.50 2.99 -3.29
N MET A 192 -17.29 3.54 -3.09
CA MET A 192 -16.24 3.55 -4.11
C MET A 192 -15.72 2.14 -4.41
N PHE A 193 -15.47 1.33 -3.37
CA PHE A 193 -15.04 -0.07 -3.55
C PHE A 193 -16.13 -0.93 -4.19
N GLU A 194 -17.39 -0.74 -3.79
CA GLU A 194 -18.54 -1.45 -4.38
C GLU A 194 -18.70 -1.12 -5.87
N ARG A 195 -18.61 0.17 -6.27
CA ARG A 195 -18.63 0.58 -7.68
C ARG A 195 -17.48 -0.01 -8.49
N ALA A 196 -16.36 -0.32 -7.85
CA ALA A 196 -15.24 -1.02 -8.48
C ALA A 196 -15.40 -2.56 -8.49
N GLY A 197 -16.50 -3.11 -7.94
CA GLY A 197 -16.81 -4.54 -7.94
C GLY A 197 -16.22 -5.30 -6.74
N PHE A 198 -15.92 -4.61 -5.63
CA PHE A 198 -15.43 -5.22 -4.41
C PHE A 198 -16.49 -5.24 -3.30
N ARG A 199 -16.47 -6.31 -2.51
CA ARG A 199 -16.98 -6.31 -1.14
C ARG A 199 -15.88 -5.83 -0.20
N LEU A 200 -16.22 -4.96 0.74
CA LEU A 200 -15.28 -4.31 1.63
C LEU A 200 -15.54 -4.67 3.09
N ASP A 201 -14.49 -5.16 3.78
CA ASP A 201 -14.42 -5.22 5.22
C ASP A 201 -13.45 -4.14 5.71
N VAL A 202 -13.86 -3.38 6.73
CA VAL A 202 -13.05 -2.27 7.28
C VAL A 202 -12.54 -2.62 8.66
N VAL A 203 -11.22 -2.58 8.83
CA VAL A 203 -10.56 -2.82 10.12
C VAL A 203 -10.00 -1.49 10.63
N GLU A 204 -10.53 -1.00 11.74
CA GLU A 204 -10.01 0.19 12.39
C GLU A 204 -8.69 -0.10 13.12
N GLN A 205 -7.70 0.73 12.92
CA GLN A 205 -6.45 0.67 13.68
C GLN A 205 -6.53 1.62 14.87
N GLN A 206 -6.96 1.11 16.03
CA GLN A 206 -7.30 1.91 17.21
C GLN A 206 -6.10 2.49 17.98
N ALA A 207 -4.87 2.08 17.71
CA ALA A 207 -3.72 2.31 18.60
C ALA A 207 -2.93 3.60 18.36
N ARG A 208 -3.35 4.48 17.43
CA ARG A 208 -2.53 5.64 17.01
C ARG A 208 -3.32 6.95 16.99
N PRO A 209 -2.65 8.11 17.07
CA PRO A 209 -3.30 9.42 17.02
C PRO A 209 -3.86 9.78 15.63
N TYR A 210 -3.72 8.89 14.62
CA TYR A 210 -4.14 9.11 13.23
C TYR A 210 -5.42 8.34 12.91
N THR A 211 -6.11 8.74 11.83
CA THR A 211 -7.34 8.11 11.32
C THR A 211 -7.03 6.94 10.38
N ASP A 212 -6.05 6.12 10.77
CA ASP A 212 -5.60 4.97 9.97
C ASP A 212 -6.67 3.89 9.91
N VAL A 213 -6.95 3.41 8.70
CA VAL A 213 -7.86 2.31 8.43
C VAL A 213 -7.24 1.30 7.48
N LEU A 214 -7.63 0.05 7.62
CA LEU A 214 -7.29 -1.03 6.72
C LEU A 214 -8.57 -1.51 6.03
N TYR A 215 -8.60 -1.37 4.72
CA TYR A 215 -9.65 -1.86 3.86
C TYR A 215 -9.25 -3.23 3.33
N LEU A 216 -10.03 -4.25 3.66
CA LEU A 216 -9.88 -5.60 3.17
C LEU A 216 -10.97 -5.86 2.13
N ALA A 217 -10.61 -5.82 0.85
CA ALA A 217 -11.55 -5.92 -0.23
C ALA A 217 -11.39 -7.26 -0.97
N ARG A 218 -12.51 -7.88 -1.37
CA ARG A 218 -12.54 -9.07 -2.21
C ARG A 218 -13.50 -8.83 -3.35
N ARG A 219 -13.17 -9.36 -4.54
CA ARG A 219 -14.11 -9.30 -5.66
C ARG A 219 -15.46 -9.88 -5.26
N SER A 220 -16.53 -9.12 -5.50
CA SER A 220 -17.88 -9.66 -5.43
C SER A 220 -17.99 -10.82 -6.42
N PRO A 221 -18.62 -11.96 -6.06
CA PRO A 221 -18.96 -12.96 -7.05
C PRO A 221 -19.84 -12.27 -8.10
N GLY A 222 -19.43 -12.34 -9.37
CA GLY A 222 -20.26 -11.86 -10.46
C GLY A 222 -21.66 -12.53 -10.41
N PRO A 223 -22.69 -11.93 -11.03
CA PRO A 223 -23.98 -12.60 -11.15
C PRO A 223 -23.71 -14.01 -11.70
N ARG A 224 -24.22 -15.02 -11.02
CA ARG A 224 -24.19 -16.39 -11.55
C ARG A 224 -24.87 -16.33 -12.91
N ALA A 225 -24.16 -16.71 -13.97
CA ALA A 225 -24.83 -17.01 -15.23
C ALA A 225 -25.81 -18.14 -14.94
N GLU A 226 -27.10 -17.82 -15.01
CA GLU A 226 -28.20 -18.82 -15.03
C GLU A 226 -28.19 -19.57 -16.36
#